data_a0dde146f56f18ef85a45c36bcafef97
#
_entry.id   a0dde146f56f18ef85a45c36bcafef97
#
_cell.length_a   1.000
_cell.length_b   1.000
_cell.length_c   1.000
_cell.angle_alpha   90.00
_cell.angle_beta   90.00
_cell.angle_gamma   90.00
#
_symmetry.space_group_name_H-M   'P 1'
#
loop_
_entity.id
_entity.type
_entity.pdbx_description
1 polymer ?
#
loop_
_entity_poly.entity_id
_entity_poly.type
_entity_poly.pdbx_seq_one_letter_code
_entity_poly.pdbx_strand_id
1 'polypeptide(L)'
;MRAALVLTLSLAGTAAVAHDYPTSDRVEFVLECMQRNDGKQEFLYKCACLIDEIAQKYSYDEFVEAATAARYQSLGGERGGLFRDPPQTRESAKRYMQVRGEAMKRCNVPR
;
A
#
# COMPACT_ATOMS: atom_id res chain seq x y z
N MET A 1 -17.77 -56.07 -18.86
CA MET A 1 -16.71 -55.25 -18.24
C MET A 1 -17.12 -53.78 -18.32
N ARG A 2 -17.51 -53.23 -17.18
CA ARG A 2 -17.93 -51.81 -17.08
C ARG A 2 -16.76 -51.03 -16.52
N ALA A 3 -16.12 -50.24 -17.38
CA ALA A 3 -15.05 -49.33 -16.98
C ALA A 3 -15.68 -48.11 -16.30
N ALA A 4 -15.48 -47.97 -15.01
CA ALA A 4 -15.87 -46.78 -14.24
C ALA A 4 -14.83 -45.68 -14.47
N LEU A 5 -15.25 -44.63 -15.18
CA LEU A 5 -14.45 -43.43 -15.41
C LEU A 5 -14.50 -42.58 -14.13
N VAL A 6 -13.41 -42.61 -13.36
CA VAL A 6 -13.27 -41.74 -12.17
C VAL A 6 -12.84 -40.37 -12.63
N LEU A 7 -13.79 -39.43 -12.64
CA LEU A 7 -13.53 -38.03 -12.94
C LEU A 7 -12.95 -37.36 -11.70
N THR A 8 -11.64 -37.20 -11.63
CA THR A 8 -10.97 -36.44 -10.55
C THR A 8 -11.17 -34.96 -10.78
N LEU A 9 -12.07 -34.34 -10.03
CA LEU A 9 -12.29 -32.90 -10.02
C LEU A 9 -11.15 -32.23 -9.25
N SER A 10 -10.14 -31.71 -9.96
CA SER A 10 -9.07 -30.92 -9.36
C SER A 10 -9.63 -29.55 -8.96
N LEU A 11 -9.90 -29.35 -7.66
CA LEU A 11 -10.13 -28.02 -7.10
C LEU A 11 -8.81 -27.26 -7.15
N ALA A 12 -8.60 -26.44 -8.17
CA ALA A 12 -7.58 -25.43 -8.17
C ALA A 12 -8.01 -24.34 -7.17
N GLY A 13 -7.58 -24.49 -5.93
CA GLY A 13 -7.76 -23.46 -4.91
C GLY A 13 -6.98 -22.22 -5.33
N THR A 14 -7.67 -21.16 -5.74
CA THR A 14 -7.08 -19.84 -5.84
C THR A 14 -6.68 -19.42 -4.43
N ALA A 15 -5.36 -19.39 -4.16
CA ALA A 15 -4.86 -18.81 -2.92
C ALA A 15 -5.31 -17.34 -2.88
N ALA A 16 -6.27 -17.03 -2.01
CA ALA A 16 -6.60 -15.65 -1.70
C ALA A 16 -5.34 -15.02 -1.10
N VAL A 17 -4.75 -14.05 -1.80
CA VAL A 17 -3.62 -13.29 -1.26
C VAL A 17 -4.20 -12.40 -0.16
N ALA A 18 -4.11 -12.88 1.08
CA ALA A 18 -4.42 -12.06 2.23
C ALA A 18 -3.28 -11.04 2.39
N HIS A 19 -3.63 -9.75 2.42
CA HIS A 19 -2.66 -8.72 2.75
C HIS A 19 -2.15 -8.94 4.18
N ASP A 20 -0.83 -8.87 4.36
CA ASP A 20 -0.17 -9.03 5.66
C ASP A 20 -0.22 -7.76 6.53
N TYR A 21 -0.91 -6.72 6.07
CA TYR A 21 -1.03 -5.45 6.77
C TYR A 21 -1.96 -5.57 7.98
N PRO A 22 -1.52 -5.14 9.18
CA PRO A 22 -2.40 -5.08 10.35
C PRO A 22 -3.64 -4.23 10.08
N THR A 23 -4.78 -4.64 10.59
CA THR A 23 -6.04 -3.91 10.42
C THR A 23 -5.96 -2.49 10.98
N SER A 24 -5.32 -2.33 12.16
CA SER A 24 -5.11 -1.01 12.78
C SER A 24 -4.39 -0.05 11.84
N ASP A 25 -3.31 -0.49 11.23
CA ASP A 25 -2.47 0.34 10.37
C ASP A 25 -3.20 0.72 9.08
N ARG A 26 -4.01 -0.20 8.54
CA ARG A 26 -4.89 0.09 7.40
C ARG A 26 -5.95 1.12 7.74
N VAL A 27 -6.56 1.01 8.92
CA VAL A 27 -7.57 1.98 9.40
C VAL A 27 -6.92 3.35 9.60
N GLU A 28 -5.76 3.42 10.25
CA GLU A 28 -5.02 4.67 10.43
C GLU A 28 -4.67 5.33 9.11
N PHE A 29 -4.19 4.57 8.14
CA PHE A 29 -3.91 5.07 6.80
C PHE A 29 -5.15 5.68 6.13
N VAL A 30 -6.29 5.00 6.21
CA VAL A 30 -7.55 5.48 5.65
C VAL A 30 -8.00 6.77 6.33
N LEU A 31 -7.93 6.83 7.66
CA LEU A 31 -8.30 8.03 8.42
C LEU A 31 -7.41 9.24 8.09
N GLU A 32 -6.10 9.05 8.00
CA GLU A 32 -5.16 10.11 7.58
C GLU A 32 -5.43 10.59 6.15
N CYS A 33 -5.69 9.67 5.24
CA CYS A 33 -6.04 9.97 3.86
C CYS A 33 -7.35 10.77 3.78
N MET A 34 -8.37 10.39 4.53
CA MET A 34 -9.63 11.12 4.62
C MET A 34 -9.42 12.53 5.15
N GLN A 35 -8.62 12.71 6.20
CA GLN A 35 -8.31 14.03 6.76
C GLN A 35 -7.70 14.97 5.72
N ARG A 36 -6.79 14.48 4.88
CA ARG A 36 -6.20 15.28 3.79
C ARG A 36 -7.22 15.67 2.73
N ASN A 37 -8.36 15.01 2.69
CA ASN A 37 -9.45 15.23 1.73
C ASN A 37 -10.73 15.72 2.43
N ASP A 38 -10.56 16.61 3.41
CA ASP A 38 -11.62 17.32 4.14
C ASP A 38 -12.56 16.39 4.95
N GLY A 39 -12.15 15.17 5.26
CA GLY A 39 -12.91 14.20 6.06
C GLY A 39 -14.21 13.72 5.39
N LYS A 40 -14.37 13.92 4.09
CA LYS A 40 -15.59 13.55 3.38
C LYS A 40 -15.78 12.03 3.34
N GLN A 41 -17.01 11.60 3.56
CA GLN A 41 -17.38 10.17 3.61
C GLN A 41 -17.04 9.39 2.33
N GLU A 42 -17.11 10.02 1.17
CA GLU A 42 -16.75 9.39 -0.11
C GLU A 42 -15.29 8.91 -0.14
N PHE A 43 -14.41 9.57 0.63
CA PHE A 43 -13.00 9.20 0.71
C PHE A 43 -12.73 7.97 1.57
N LEU A 44 -13.69 7.48 2.34
CA LEU A 44 -13.55 6.20 3.02
C LEU A 44 -13.21 5.09 2.01
N TYR A 45 -13.97 5.00 0.93
CA TYR A 45 -13.78 3.97 -0.09
C TYR A 45 -12.58 4.26 -1.01
N LYS A 46 -12.37 5.51 -1.37
CA LYS A 46 -11.24 5.93 -2.19
C LYS A 46 -9.90 5.70 -1.48
N CYS A 47 -9.83 6.02 -0.20
CA CYS A 47 -8.64 5.80 0.62
C CYS A 47 -8.42 4.30 0.94
N ALA A 48 -9.49 3.53 1.11
CA ALA A 48 -9.40 2.06 1.22
C ALA A 48 -8.86 1.45 -0.08
N CYS A 49 -9.34 1.89 -1.24
CA CYS A 49 -8.78 1.52 -2.54
C CYS A 49 -7.27 1.83 -2.60
N LEU A 50 -6.87 3.01 -2.13
CA LEU A 50 -5.48 3.45 -2.18
C LEU A 50 -4.54 2.51 -1.42
N ILE A 51 -4.87 2.14 -0.18
CA ILE A 51 -4.02 1.21 0.58
C ILE A 51 -4.02 -0.19 -0.02
N ASP A 52 -5.13 -0.65 -0.60
CA ASP A 52 -5.18 -1.93 -1.28
C ASP A 52 -4.29 -1.97 -2.53
N GLU A 53 -4.27 -0.90 -3.32
CA GLU A 53 -3.38 -0.76 -4.47
C GLU A 53 -1.89 -0.73 -4.07
N ILE A 54 -1.55 -0.03 -2.99
CA ILE A 54 -0.19 0.00 -2.44
C ILE A 54 0.20 -1.40 -1.96
N ALA A 55 -0.69 -2.11 -1.27
CA ALA A 55 -0.44 -3.44 -0.74
C ALA A 55 -0.22 -4.51 -1.83
N GLN A 56 -0.62 -4.25 -3.06
CA GLN A 56 -0.27 -5.11 -4.20
C GLN A 56 1.20 -4.98 -4.62
N LYS A 57 1.85 -3.86 -4.29
CA LYS A 57 3.22 -3.54 -4.70
C LYS A 57 4.25 -3.69 -3.60
N TYR A 58 3.82 -3.64 -2.35
CA TYR A 58 4.66 -3.70 -1.17
C TYR A 58 4.11 -4.72 -0.17
N SER A 59 4.99 -5.57 0.39
CA SER A 59 4.69 -6.24 1.64
C SER A 59 4.53 -5.20 2.76
N TYR A 60 3.98 -5.60 3.90
CA TYR A 60 3.81 -4.66 5.01
C TYR A 60 5.15 -4.05 5.47
N ASP A 61 6.19 -4.88 5.64
CA ASP A 61 7.50 -4.40 6.07
C ASP A 61 8.14 -3.45 5.04
N GLU A 62 8.04 -3.79 3.76
CA GLU A 62 8.49 -2.90 2.67
C GLU A 62 7.71 -1.58 2.65
N PHE A 63 6.41 -1.63 2.89
CA PHE A 63 5.57 -0.44 2.98
C PHE A 63 5.99 0.46 4.13
N VAL A 64 6.18 -0.09 5.33
CA VAL A 64 6.62 0.68 6.51
C VAL A 64 7.95 1.37 6.24
N GLU A 65 8.91 0.64 5.68
CA GLU A 65 10.23 1.20 5.33
C GLU A 65 10.12 2.31 4.28
N ALA A 66 9.40 2.06 3.19
CA ALA A 66 9.26 3.02 2.10
C ALA A 66 8.46 4.27 2.49
N ALA A 67 7.38 4.10 3.23
CA ALA A 67 6.57 5.21 3.74
C ALA A 67 7.35 6.05 4.75
N THR A 68 8.17 5.42 5.60
CA THR A 68 9.06 6.11 6.53
C THR A 68 10.12 6.91 5.79
N ALA A 69 10.76 6.32 4.78
CA ALA A 69 11.72 7.01 3.91
C ALA A 69 11.10 8.25 3.25
N ALA A 70 9.86 8.14 2.78
CA ALA A 70 9.13 9.27 2.19
C ALA A 70 8.85 10.38 3.23
N ARG A 71 8.51 10.03 4.47
CA ARG A 71 8.35 11.01 5.56
C ARG A 71 9.65 11.74 5.88
N TYR A 72 10.78 11.05 5.84
CA TYR A 72 12.09 11.68 6.08
C TYR A 72 12.42 12.76 5.04
N GLN A 73 11.91 12.67 3.82
CA GLN A 73 12.15 13.70 2.80
C GLN A 73 11.58 15.07 3.18
N SER A 74 10.60 15.14 4.06
CA SER A 74 10.01 16.39 4.57
C SER A 74 10.74 16.98 5.78
N LEU A 75 11.73 16.27 6.34
CA LEU A 75 12.50 16.77 7.48
C LEU A 75 13.44 17.92 7.05
N GLY A 76 13.35 19.02 7.77
CA GLY A 76 14.24 20.18 7.57
C GLY A 76 15.51 20.12 8.40
N GLY A 77 16.45 21.04 8.09
CA GLY A 77 17.68 21.25 8.84
C GLY A 77 18.76 20.17 8.66
N GLU A 78 19.91 20.39 9.31
CA GLU A 78 21.07 19.49 9.22
C GLU A 78 20.83 18.14 9.89
N ARG A 79 20.16 18.13 11.03
CA ARG A 79 19.82 16.88 11.74
C ARG A 79 18.85 16.00 10.95
N GLY A 80 17.92 16.61 10.22
CA GLY A 80 17.02 15.90 9.31
C GLY A 80 17.78 15.21 8.18
N GLY A 81 18.92 15.76 7.75
CA GLY A 81 19.77 15.17 6.71
C GLY A 81 20.28 13.77 7.02
N LEU A 82 20.49 13.44 8.30
CA LEU A 82 20.89 12.08 8.71
C LEU A 82 19.89 10.99 8.25
N PHE A 83 18.61 11.34 8.20
CA PHE A 83 17.52 10.43 7.81
C PHE A 83 17.08 10.63 6.36
N ARG A 84 17.08 11.87 5.87
CA ARG A 84 16.61 12.27 4.55
C ARG A 84 17.62 11.95 3.44
N ASP A 85 18.90 12.22 3.66
CA ASP A 85 19.92 12.33 2.61
C ASP A 85 20.60 11.01 2.19
N PRO A 86 20.60 9.89 2.96
CA PRO A 86 21.19 8.64 2.49
C PRO A 86 20.61 8.21 1.13
N PRO A 87 21.47 7.77 0.16
CA PRO A 87 21.01 7.43 -1.19
C PRO A 87 19.87 6.38 -1.23
N GLN A 88 19.94 5.33 -0.40
CA GLN A 88 18.90 4.31 -0.33
C GLN A 88 17.58 4.89 0.16
N THR A 89 17.62 5.81 1.13
CA THR A 89 16.41 6.49 1.63
C THR A 89 15.75 7.32 0.54
N ARG A 90 16.54 8.08 -0.22
CA ARG A 90 16.02 8.89 -1.32
C ARG A 90 15.41 8.04 -2.44
N GLU A 91 16.09 6.96 -2.83
CA GLU A 91 15.57 6.04 -3.86
C GLU A 91 14.29 5.33 -3.42
N SER A 92 14.27 4.83 -2.18
CA SER A 92 13.08 4.20 -1.60
C SER A 92 11.90 5.17 -1.54
N ALA A 93 12.12 6.41 -1.10
CA ALA A 93 11.12 7.46 -1.06
C ALA A 93 10.59 7.80 -2.45
N LYS A 94 11.47 7.95 -3.43
CA LYS A 94 11.12 8.27 -4.82
C LYS A 94 10.22 7.18 -5.43
N ARG A 95 10.60 5.91 -5.27
CA ARG A 95 9.82 4.78 -5.74
C ARG A 95 8.44 4.74 -5.08
N TYR A 96 8.38 4.90 -3.76
CA TYR A 96 7.12 4.91 -3.03
C TYR A 96 6.20 6.03 -3.48
N MET A 97 6.70 7.25 -3.64
CA MET A 97 5.92 8.39 -4.11
C MET A 97 5.37 8.16 -5.52
N GLN A 98 6.12 7.50 -6.38
CA GLN A 98 5.68 7.13 -7.72
C GLN A 98 4.55 6.10 -7.67
N VAL A 99 4.74 5.00 -6.94
CA VAL A 99 3.72 3.93 -6.78
C VAL A 99 2.45 4.50 -6.15
N ARG A 100 2.59 5.30 -5.09
CA ARG A 100 1.47 5.96 -4.43
C ARG A 100 0.75 6.92 -5.37
N GLY A 101 1.47 7.73 -6.13
CA GLY A 101 0.89 8.68 -7.10
C GLY A 101 0.06 7.98 -8.18
N GLU A 102 0.53 6.87 -8.70
CA GLU A 102 -0.22 6.05 -9.67
C GLU A 102 -1.48 5.44 -9.04
N ALA A 103 -1.36 4.91 -7.82
CA ALA A 103 -2.49 4.37 -7.07
C ALA A 103 -3.55 5.45 -6.76
N MET A 104 -3.13 6.66 -6.40
CA MET A 104 -4.02 7.79 -6.19
C MET A 104 -4.84 8.12 -7.44
N LYS A 105 -4.22 8.08 -8.61
CA LYS A 105 -4.93 8.28 -9.89
C LYS A 105 -5.98 7.19 -10.12
N ARG A 106 -5.62 5.93 -9.90
CA ARG A 106 -6.56 4.80 -10.08
C ARG A 106 -7.74 4.86 -9.10
N CYS A 107 -7.50 5.33 -7.88
CA CYS A 107 -8.52 5.40 -6.83
C CYS A 107 -9.24 6.75 -6.74
N ASN A 108 -8.95 7.69 -7.63
CA ASN A 108 -9.52 9.05 -7.61
C ASN A 108 -9.29 9.79 -6.28
N VAL A 109 -8.07 9.72 -5.77
CA VAL A 109 -7.64 10.44 -4.58
C VAL A 109 -6.75 11.61 -5.02
N PRO A 110 -7.17 12.88 -4.86
CA PRO A 110 -6.39 14.04 -5.35
C PRO A 110 -5.24 14.43 -4.41
N ARG A 111 -5.26 14.03 -3.13
CA ARG A 111 -4.27 14.40 -2.11
C ARG A 111 -3.86 13.24 -1.21
#